data_2fa00a0e70e4ea2fb40ae3e84177fb28
#
_entry.id   2fa00a0e70e4ea2fb40ae3e84177fb28
#
_cell.length_a   1.000
_cell.length_b   1.000
_cell.length_c   1.000
_cell.angle_alpha   90.00
_cell.angle_beta   90.00
_cell.angle_gamma   90.00
#
_symmetry.space_group_name_H-M   'P 1'
#
loop_
_entity.id
_entity.type
_entity.pdbx_description
1 polymer ?
#
loop_
_entity_poly.entity_id
_entity_poly.type
_entity_poly.pdbx_seq_one_letter_code
_entity_poly.pdbx_strand_id
1 'polypeptide(L)' 'MDDEIFAYATGRSDGIAGHRDSVRASDAVTGADYRMGFLDGRIEVFHLLAAVRRIQDESDGDFLR' A
#
# COMPACT_ATOMS: atom_id res chain seq x y z
N MET A 1 1.12 11.45 -22.41
CA MET A 1 1.54 10.75 -21.18
C MET A 1 0.37 10.70 -20.22
N ASP A 2 0.17 9.56 -19.60
CA ASP A 2 -1.00 9.36 -18.78
C ASP A 2 -0.74 9.81 -17.35
N ASP A 3 -1.18 11.04 -17.04
CA ASP A 3 -1.08 11.59 -15.70
C ASP A 3 -1.80 10.72 -14.69
N GLU A 4 -2.86 10.04 -15.12
CA GLU A 4 -3.64 9.13 -14.30
C GLU A 4 -2.82 7.91 -13.87
N ILE A 5 -2.07 7.32 -14.80
CA ILE A 5 -1.21 6.19 -14.50
C ILE A 5 -0.08 6.62 -13.56
N PHE A 6 0.48 7.79 -13.82
CA PHE A 6 1.53 8.32 -12.95
C PHE A 6 1.00 8.59 -11.55
N ALA A 7 -0.20 9.17 -11.45
CA ALA A 7 -0.83 9.45 -10.16
C ALA A 7 -1.12 8.17 -9.39
N TYR A 8 -1.63 7.15 -10.08
CA TYR A 8 -1.87 5.84 -9.46
C TYR A 8 -0.56 5.23 -8.95
N ALA A 9 0.48 5.21 -9.78
CA ALA A 9 1.77 4.64 -9.42
C ALA A 9 2.40 5.37 -8.24
N THR A 10 2.30 6.70 -8.23
CA THR A 10 2.80 7.52 -7.13
C THR A 10 2.01 7.22 -5.86
N GLY A 11 0.69 7.12 -5.96
CA GLY A 11 -0.16 6.79 -4.84
C GLY A 11 0.18 5.42 -4.27
N ARG A 12 0.37 4.42 -5.14
CA ARG A 12 0.73 3.08 -4.71
C ARG A 12 2.06 3.07 -3.96
N SER A 13 3.06 3.77 -4.49
CA SER A 13 4.37 3.88 -3.85
C SER A 13 4.25 4.55 -2.47
N ASP A 14 3.48 5.64 -2.39
CA ASP A 14 3.24 6.34 -1.13
C ASP A 14 2.45 5.47 -0.15
N GLY A 15 1.52 4.67 -0.66
CA GLY A 15 0.76 3.74 0.14
C GLY A 15 1.63 2.66 0.76
N ILE A 16 2.56 2.12 -0.01
CA ILE A 16 3.52 1.14 0.48
C ILE A 16 4.38 1.77 1.58
N ALA A 17 4.84 3.00 1.36
CA ALA A 17 5.64 3.73 2.33
C ALA A 17 4.83 4.23 3.54
N GLY A 18 3.51 4.26 3.43
CA GLY A 18 2.65 4.80 4.49
C GLY A 18 2.71 6.31 4.59
N HIS A 19 2.98 6.99 3.48
CA HIS A 19 3.24 8.43 3.47
C HIS A 19 2.30 9.14 2.51
N ARG A 20 1.13 9.54 3.00
CA ARG A 20 0.08 10.13 2.18
C ARG A 20 0.40 11.58 1.82
N ASP A 21 0.33 11.91 0.53
CA ASP A 21 0.44 13.28 0.03
C ASP A 21 -0.96 13.85 -0.14
N SER A 22 -1.38 14.69 0.79
CA SER A 22 -2.74 15.23 0.79
C SER A 22 -2.99 16.18 -0.38
N VAL A 23 -1.97 16.85 -0.88
CA VAL A 23 -2.10 17.72 -2.05
C VAL A 23 -2.43 16.90 -3.29
N ARG A 24 -1.68 15.82 -3.52
CA ARG A 24 -1.95 14.92 -4.63
C ARG A 24 -3.30 14.22 -4.49
N ALA A 25 -3.64 13.83 -3.28
CA ALA A 25 -4.92 13.17 -3.01
C ALA A 25 -6.12 14.07 -3.27
N SER A 26 -5.94 15.39 -3.18
CA SER A 26 -7.00 16.37 -3.36
C SER A 26 -7.04 16.96 -4.77
N ASP A 27 -6.14 16.54 -5.65
CA ASP A 27 -6.11 17.07 -7.01
C ASP A 27 -7.43 16.77 -7.72
N ALA A 28 -7.98 17.79 -8.39
CA ALA A 28 -9.29 17.66 -9.03
C ALA A 28 -9.29 16.68 -10.21
N VAL A 29 -8.15 16.51 -10.87
CA VAL A 29 -8.05 15.68 -12.06
C VAL A 29 -7.53 14.28 -11.74
N THR A 30 -6.47 14.18 -10.95
CA THR A 30 -5.76 12.93 -10.70
C THR A 30 -5.86 12.43 -9.26
N GLY A 31 -6.56 13.16 -8.40
CA GLY A 31 -6.66 12.80 -6.98
C GLY A 31 -7.29 11.44 -6.76
N ALA A 32 -8.32 11.10 -7.54
CA ALA A 32 -8.98 9.80 -7.40
C ALA A 32 -8.03 8.66 -7.74
N ASP A 33 -7.23 8.82 -8.78
CA ASP A 33 -6.24 7.82 -9.18
C ASP A 33 -5.15 7.67 -8.12
N TYR A 34 -4.71 8.79 -7.56
CA TYR A 34 -3.73 8.77 -6.48
C TYR A 34 -4.29 8.03 -5.26
N ARG A 35 -5.51 8.36 -4.84
CA ARG A 35 -6.13 7.72 -3.66
C ARG A 35 -6.32 6.22 -3.86
N MET A 36 -6.70 5.82 -5.07
CA MET A 36 -6.85 4.41 -5.41
C MET A 36 -5.52 3.69 -5.34
N GLY A 37 -4.47 4.28 -5.90
CA GLY A 37 -3.12 3.74 -5.81
C GLY A 37 -2.66 3.63 -4.36
N PHE A 38 -2.89 4.69 -3.58
CA PHE A 38 -2.51 4.70 -2.16
C PHE A 38 -3.18 3.55 -1.41
N LEU A 39 -4.46 3.37 -1.62
CA LEU A 39 -5.21 2.29 -0.97
C LEU A 39 -4.65 0.92 -1.37
N ASP A 40 -4.39 0.72 -2.66
CA ASP A 40 -3.80 -0.53 -3.16
C ASP A 40 -2.44 -0.79 -2.52
N GLY A 41 -1.63 0.24 -2.35
CA GLY A 41 -0.34 0.13 -1.67
C GLY A 41 -0.48 -0.29 -0.21
N ARG A 42 -1.46 0.29 0.50
CA ARG A 42 -1.72 -0.08 1.89
C ARG A 42 -2.19 -1.52 2.00
N ILE A 43 -3.06 -1.95 1.11
CA ILE A 43 -3.55 -3.33 1.09
C ILE A 43 -2.39 -4.29 0.87
N GLU A 44 -1.49 -3.97 -0.04
CA GLU A 44 -0.31 -4.80 -0.31
C GLU A 44 0.54 -4.97 0.94
N VAL A 45 0.78 -3.88 1.68
CA VAL A 45 1.55 -3.92 2.92
C VAL A 45 0.85 -4.79 3.97
N PHE A 46 -0.46 -4.65 4.11
CA PHE A 46 -1.21 -5.46 5.08
C PHE A 46 -1.14 -6.95 4.74
N HIS A 47 -1.23 -7.29 3.46
CA HIS A 47 -1.10 -8.68 3.03
C HIS A 47 0.30 -9.23 3.36
N LEU A 48 1.33 -8.44 3.13
CA LEU A 48 2.70 -8.82 3.43
C LEU A 48 2.89 -9.04 4.93
N LEU A 49 2.39 -8.11 5.75
CA LEU A 49 2.49 -8.23 7.21
C LEU A 49 1.73 -9.45 7.72
N ALA A 50 0.57 -9.73 7.15
CA ALA A 50 -0.20 -10.92 7.52
C ALA A 50 0.55 -12.20 7.20
N ALA A 51 1.22 -12.23 6.03
CA ALA A 51 2.02 -13.38 5.63
C ALA A 51 3.21 -13.59 6.57
N VAL A 52 3.90 -12.51 6.94
CA VAL A 52 5.02 -12.57 7.88
C VAL A 52 4.55 -13.06 9.24
N ARG A 53 3.43 -12.54 9.72
CA ARG A 53 2.88 -12.98 11.02
C ARG A 53 2.55 -14.45 11.00
N ARG A 54 1.98 -14.94 9.90
CA ARG A 54 1.64 -16.37 9.78
C ARG A 54 2.88 -17.24 9.85
N ILE A 55 3.95 -16.83 9.16
CA ILE A 55 5.22 -17.56 9.18
C ILE A 55 5.77 -17.60 10.60
N GLN A 56 5.75 -16.46 11.31
CA GLN A 56 6.23 -16.39 12.69
C GLN A 56 5.41 -17.27 13.61
N ASP A 57 4.09 -17.26 13.46
CA ASP A 57 3.21 -18.08 14.29
C ASP A 57 3.50 -19.57 14.08
N GLU A 58 3.71 -20.00 12.83
CA GLU A 58 4.05 -21.36 12.51
C GLU A 58 5.41 -21.76 13.10
N SER A 59 6.40 -20.87 12.99
CA SER A 59 7.74 -21.12 13.54
C SER A 59 7.69 -21.21 15.06
N ASP A 60 6.94 -20.33 15.71
CA ASP A 60 6.80 -20.33 17.15
C ASP A 60 6.10 -21.61 17.61
N GLY A 61 5.08 -22.04 16.89
CA GLY A 61 4.38 -23.27 17.17
C GLY A 61 5.29 -24.49 17.10
N ASP A 62 6.13 -24.56 16.09
CA ASP A 62 7.10 -25.64 15.92
C ASP A 62 8.17 -25.59 16.98
N PHE A 63 8.63 -24.40 17.32
CA PHE A 63 9.68 -24.21 18.31
C PHE A 63 9.22 -24.63 19.71
N LEU A 64 7.97 -24.37 20.04
CA LEU A 64 7.43 -24.65 21.37
C LEU A 64 7.08 -26.14 21.59
N ARG A 65 7.14 -26.91 20.53
CA ARG A 65 6.93 -28.34 20.62
C ARG A 65 8.24 -29.03 20.97
#